data_da88a12b1fe48310fcbb8216d63598b6
#
_entry.id   da88a12b1fe48310fcbb8216d63598b6
#
_cell.length_a   1.000
_cell.length_b   1.000
_cell.length_c   1.000
_cell.angle_alpha   90.00
_cell.angle_beta   90.00
_cell.angle_gamma   90.00
#
_symmetry.space_group_name_H-M   'P 1'
#
loop_
_entity.id
_entity.type
_entity.pdbx_description
1 polymer ?
#
loop_
_entity_poly.entity_id
_entity_poly.type
_entity_poly.pdbx_seq_one_letter_code
_entity_poly.pdbx_strand_id
1 'polypeptide(L)'
;DKDVPVSVWPEWELIEKIGEGSFGKVYKAKRTERGRSFYSAIKIISIPASKGELDSVRSEMNNEQSTREYFRNLVEDCIQEIYTMEHFCGNSHVVSFEDFKVVEYLDEIGWDISIRMEYLTSFMDYCTGKELTEKEVIKLGCDLAMALIYCRKLNIIHRDVKPENIFVSRFGDFKLGDFGIAREQAHTMSNMSKKGTYSYMAPEIYKGEKYDSSIDTVSYTHLRAH
;
A
#
# COMPACT_ATOMS: atom_id res chain seq x y z
N ASP A 1 23.41 -8.12 6.37
CA ASP A 1 22.00 -7.75 6.27
C ASP A 1 21.33 -7.87 7.64
N LYS A 2 21.51 -6.83 8.50
CA LYS A 2 21.03 -6.84 9.89
C LYS A 2 19.66 -6.16 10.10
N ASP A 3 18.95 -5.79 9.03
CA ASP A 3 17.73 -4.96 9.12
C ASP A 3 16.45 -5.64 8.62
N VAL A 4 16.45 -6.96 8.43
CA VAL A 4 15.24 -7.69 8.04
C VAL A 4 14.58 -8.24 9.30
N PRO A 5 13.36 -7.79 9.67
CA PRO A 5 12.68 -8.27 10.86
C PRO A 5 12.25 -9.73 10.73
N VAL A 6 11.91 -10.35 11.85
CA VAL A 6 11.33 -11.70 11.84
C VAL A 6 9.87 -11.61 11.38
N SER A 7 9.46 -12.52 10.48
CA SER A 7 8.08 -12.59 10.02
C SER A 7 7.14 -13.02 11.15
N VAL A 8 5.96 -12.40 11.20
CA VAL A 8 4.87 -12.80 12.09
C VAL A 8 4.20 -14.13 11.67
N TRP A 9 4.50 -14.62 10.46
CA TRP A 9 4.16 -15.96 9.99
C TRP A 9 5.40 -16.84 10.02
N PRO A 10 5.50 -17.81 10.93
CA PRO A 10 6.72 -18.62 11.11
C PRO A 10 7.16 -19.40 9.86
N GLU A 11 6.20 -19.72 8.97
CA GLU A 11 6.44 -20.42 7.71
C GLU A 11 6.98 -19.52 6.58
N TRP A 12 6.94 -18.18 6.77
CA TRP A 12 7.41 -17.19 5.81
C TRP A 12 8.67 -16.49 6.30
N GLU A 13 9.78 -16.68 5.62
CA GLU A 13 11.05 -16.01 5.87
C GLU A 13 11.10 -14.70 5.06
N LEU A 14 11.36 -13.57 5.73
CA LEU A 14 11.63 -12.30 5.04
C LEU A 14 13.05 -12.34 4.47
N ILE A 15 13.18 -12.17 3.14
CA ILE A 15 14.46 -12.33 2.43
C ILE A 15 15.14 -10.97 2.26
N GLU A 16 14.41 -9.98 1.73
CA GLU A 16 14.95 -8.68 1.36
C GLU A 16 13.87 -7.59 1.44
N LYS A 17 14.27 -6.37 1.76
CA LYS A 17 13.40 -5.20 1.66
C LYS A 17 13.30 -4.78 0.19
N ILE A 18 12.09 -4.75 -0.36
CA ILE A 18 11.80 -4.42 -1.76
C ILE A 18 11.13 -3.06 -1.93
N GLY A 19 10.70 -2.43 -0.83
CA GLY A 19 10.09 -1.10 -0.85
C GLY A 19 10.05 -0.46 0.52
N GLU A 20 10.02 0.86 0.54
CA GLU A 20 9.80 1.69 1.72
C GLU A 20 9.08 2.96 1.30
N GLY A 21 8.04 3.30 2.03
CA GLY A 21 7.24 4.49 1.80
C GLY A 21 6.72 5.10 3.09
N SER A 22 5.93 6.14 2.97
CA SER A 22 5.32 6.85 4.12
C SER A 22 4.44 5.94 4.98
N PHE A 23 3.99 4.81 4.41
CA PHE A 23 3.02 3.90 5.03
C PHE A 23 3.62 2.53 5.36
N GLY A 24 4.94 2.43 5.51
CA GLY A 24 5.59 1.22 5.95
C GLY A 24 6.66 0.67 5.01
N LYS A 25 7.15 -0.50 5.37
CA LYS A 25 8.22 -1.21 4.66
C LYS A 25 7.66 -2.47 4.02
N VAL A 26 8.09 -2.76 2.79
CA VAL A 26 7.68 -3.96 2.05
C VAL A 26 8.85 -4.90 1.90
N TYR A 27 8.63 -6.15 2.25
CA TYR A 27 9.62 -7.22 2.16
C TYR A 27 9.16 -8.32 1.23
N LYS A 28 10.10 -8.87 0.47
CA LYS A 28 9.91 -10.15 -0.20
C LYS A 28 10.03 -11.27 0.82
N ALA A 29 9.03 -12.12 0.86
CA ALA A 29 8.98 -13.28 1.74
C ALA A 29 9.02 -14.58 0.95
N LYS A 30 9.62 -15.62 1.54
CA LYS A 30 9.74 -16.96 0.96
C LYS A 30 9.21 -18.00 1.93
N ARG A 31 8.44 -18.94 1.40
CA ARG A 31 8.06 -20.18 2.07
C ARG A 31 8.57 -21.34 1.26
N THR A 32 9.19 -22.31 1.92
CA THR A 32 9.64 -23.56 1.29
C THR A 32 8.79 -24.71 1.80
N GLU A 33 8.15 -25.43 0.88
CA GLU A 33 7.34 -26.60 1.18
C GLU A 33 7.63 -27.71 0.20
N ARG A 34 7.97 -28.89 0.70
CA ARG A 34 8.31 -30.08 -0.10
C ARG A 34 9.32 -29.79 -1.24
N GLY A 35 10.35 -28.98 -0.94
CA GLY A 35 11.39 -28.61 -1.91
C GLY A 35 10.97 -27.55 -2.95
N ARG A 36 9.77 -27.00 -2.86
CA ARG A 36 9.29 -25.89 -3.70
C ARG A 36 9.28 -24.58 -2.93
N SER A 37 9.71 -23.51 -3.60
CA SER A 37 9.71 -22.16 -3.03
C SER A 37 8.49 -21.39 -3.54
N PHE A 38 7.81 -20.74 -2.61
CA PHE A 38 6.71 -19.81 -2.84
C PHE A 38 7.14 -18.43 -2.37
N TYR A 39 6.62 -17.38 -3.01
CA TYR A 39 6.97 -16.01 -2.69
C TYR A 39 5.71 -15.17 -2.47
N SER A 40 5.75 -14.31 -1.46
CA SER A 40 4.75 -13.29 -1.18
C SER A 40 5.45 -11.95 -0.89
N ALA A 41 4.73 -10.86 -1.01
CA ALA A 41 5.15 -9.57 -0.48
C ALA A 41 4.50 -9.36 0.89
N ILE A 42 5.28 -8.90 1.87
CA ILE A 42 4.78 -8.57 3.21
C ILE A 42 5.05 -7.11 3.47
N LYS A 43 3.98 -6.32 3.61
CA LYS A 43 4.02 -4.91 4.01
C LYS A 43 3.86 -4.84 5.51
N ILE A 44 4.77 -4.12 6.19
CA ILE A 44 4.72 -3.89 7.63
C ILE A 44 4.47 -2.40 7.86
N ILE A 45 3.39 -2.09 8.55
CA ILE A 45 2.98 -0.74 8.93
C ILE A 45 3.13 -0.65 10.45
N SER A 46 4.00 0.24 10.93
CA SER A 46 4.16 0.50 12.37
C SER A 46 3.33 1.71 12.78
N ILE A 47 2.57 1.58 13.84
CA ILE A 47 1.73 2.64 14.43
C ILE A 47 2.10 2.78 15.90
N PRO A 48 2.63 3.95 16.35
CA PRO A 48 3.00 5.14 15.54
C PRO A 48 4.12 4.87 14.55
N ALA A 49 4.17 5.62 13.44
CA ALA A 49 5.19 5.45 12.40
C ALA A 49 6.59 5.88 12.87
N SER A 50 6.69 6.69 13.92
CA SER A 50 7.94 7.14 14.50
C SER A 50 7.80 7.54 15.97
N LYS A 51 8.93 7.57 16.68
CA LYS A 51 8.97 8.09 18.06
C LYS A 51 8.56 9.57 18.14
N GLY A 52 8.90 10.38 17.13
CA GLY A 52 8.49 11.77 17.06
C GLY A 52 6.98 11.96 16.96
N GLU A 53 6.27 11.09 16.23
CA GLU A 53 4.81 11.08 16.17
C GLU A 53 4.21 10.72 17.53
N LEU A 54 4.73 9.68 18.18
CA LEU A 54 4.31 9.30 19.53
C LEU A 54 4.47 10.45 20.52
N ASP A 55 5.63 11.11 20.53
CA ASP A 55 5.93 12.19 21.45
C ASP A 55 5.03 13.43 21.19
N SER A 56 4.71 13.71 19.91
CA SER A 56 3.78 14.79 19.54
C SER A 56 2.38 14.53 20.08
N VAL A 57 1.80 13.36 19.79
CA VAL A 57 0.46 13.01 20.25
C VAL A 57 0.41 12.93 21.78
N ARG A 58 1.44 12.38 22.42
CA ARG A 58 1.55 12.33 23.88
C ARG A 58 1.53 13.73 24.51
N SER A 59 2.18 14.71 23.88
CA SER A 59 2.18 16.10 24.32
C SER A 59 0.81 16.76 24.17
N GLU A 60 0.07 16.42 23.11
CA GLU A 60 -1.28 16.96 22.86
C GLU A 60 -2.32 16.35 23.79
N MET A 61 -2.27 15.04 24.02
CA MET A 61 -3.25 14.31 24.82
C MET A 61 -3.05 14.45 26.33
N ASN A 62 -1.84 14.83 26.78
CA ASN A 62 -1.45 14.97 28.21
C ASN A 62 -1.76 13.75 29.11
N ASN A 63 -2.01 12.58 28.51
CA ASN A 63 -2.44 11.36 29.20
C ASN A 63 -2.06 10.12 28.38
N GLU A 64 -1.35 9.19 29.01
CA GLU A 64 -0.86 7.95 28.37
C GLU A 64 -2.01 7.06 27.88
N GLN A 65 -3.11 6.98 28.61
CA GLN A 65 -4.27 6.19 28.22
C GLN A 65 -4.96 6.78 26.99
N SER A 66 -5.14 8.10 26.93
CA SER A 66 -5.72 8.77 25.76
C SER A 66 -4.80 8.68 24.55
N THR A 67 -3.48 8.73 24.75
CA THR A 67 -2.50 8.51 23.68
C THR A 67 -2.61 7.09 23.10
N ARG A 68 -2.69 6.08 23.98
CA ARG A 68 -2.87 4.68 23.53
C ARG A 68 -4.18 4.49 22.79
N GLU A 69 -5.28 5.07 23.26
CA GLU A 69 -6.58 5.01 22.61
C GLU A 69 -6.59 5.67 21.24
N TYR A 70 -5.94 6.81 21.08
CA TYR A 70 -5.76 7.48 19.80
C TYR A 70 -5.09 6.54 18.77
N PHE A 71 -3.93 5.96 19.11
CA PHE A 71 -3.23 5.06 18.20
C PHE A 71 -3.98 3.74 17.97
N ARG A 72 -4.70 3.23 18.97
CA ARG A 72 -5.57 2.05 18.80
C ARG A 72 -6.68 2.33 17.78
N ASN A 73 -7.30 3.50 17.81
CA ASN A 73 -8.30 3.88 16.81
C ASN A 73 -7.69 3.91 15.40
N LEU A 74 -6.44 4.42 15.25
CA LEU A 74 -5.74 4.38 13.97
C LEU A 74 -5.49 2.93 13.47
N VAL A 75 -5.17 2.01 14.39
CA VAL A 75 -5.02 0.58 14.05
C VAL A 75 -6.35 0.00 13.58
N GLU A 76 -7.45 0.28 14.27
CA GLU A 76 -8.79 -0.19 13.88
C GLU A 76 -9.21 0.36 12.51
N ASP A 77 -8.94 1.63 12.23
CA ASP A 77 -9.19 2.22 10.92
C ASP A 77 -8.38 1.50 9.82
N CYS A 78 -7.08 1.23 10.06
CA CYS A 78 -6.27 0.43 9.14
C CYS A 78 -6.84 -0.97 8.90
N ILE A 79 -7.34 -1.63 9.95
CA ILE A 79 -7.96 -2.96 9.84
C ILE A 79 -9.21 -2.90 8.98
N GLN A 80 -10.06 -1.87 9.13
CA GLN A 80 -11.25 -1.70 8.30
C GLN A 80 -10.89 -1.53 6.81
N GLU A 81 -9.81 -0.79 6.50
CA GLU A 81 -9.33 -0.66 5.13
C GLU A 81 -8.80 -1.99 4.58
N ILE A 82 -8.11 -2.79 5.42
CA ILE A 82 -7.64 -4.13 5.02
C ILE A 82 -8.82 -5.04 4.70
N TYR A 83 -9.89 -5.04 5.50
CA TYR A 83 -11.12 -5.80 5.18
C TYR A 83 -11.73 -5.38 3.84
N THR A 84 -11.59 -4.11 3.47
CA THR A 84 -12.00 -3.64 2.15
C THR A 84 -11.18 -4.28 1.03
N MET A 85 -9.88 -4.57 1.27
CA MET A 85 -9.02 -5.25 0.30
C MET A 85 -9.42 -6.71 0.05
N GLU A 86 -10.08 -7.38 0.99
CA GLU A 86 -10.58 -8.75 0.82
C GLU A 86 -11.57 -8.85 -0.36
N HIS A 87 -12.32 -7.78 -0.63
CA HIS A 87 -13.25 -7.71 -1.76
C HIS A 87 -12.56 -7.78 -3.12
N PHE A 88 -11.25 -7.51 -3.18
CA PHE A 88 -10.46 -7.60 -4.41
C PHE A 88 -9.86 -8.99 -4.65
N CYS A 89 -9.99 -9.94 -3.72
CA CYS A 89 -9.46 -11.28 -3.88
C CYS A 89 -9.98 -11.93 -5.15
N GLY A 90 -9.04 -12.45 -5.98
CA GLY A 90 -9.36 -13.10 -7.25
C GLY A 90 -9.59 -12.14 -8.43
N ASN A 91 -9.49 -10.81 -8.23
CA ASN A 91 -9.51 -9.86 -9.34
C ASN A 91 -8.18 -9.90 -10.10
N SER A 92 -8.23 -10.02 -11.45
CA SER A 92 -7.03 -10.13 -12.29
C SER A 92 -6.27 -8.81 -12.44
N HIS A 93 -6.89 -7.67 -12.14
CA HIS A 93 -6.33 -6.33 -12.34
C HIS A 93 -5.96 -5.60 -11.04
N VAL A 94 -6.12 -6.27 -9.89
CA VAL A 94 -5.75 -5.75 -8.58
C VAL A 94 -4.80 -6.72 -7.91
N VAL A 95 -3.80 -6.20 -7.18
CA VAL A 95 -2.89 -7.03 -6.37
C VAL A 95 -3.70 -7.79 -5.34
N SER A 96 -3.53 -9.13 -5.31
CA SER A 96 -4.32 -9.98 -4.43
C SER A 96 -3.81 -9.90 -3.00
N PHE A 97 -4.72 -9.57 -2.10
CA PHE A 97 -4.53 -9.73 -0.66
C PHE A 97 -4.57 -11.22 -0.29
N GLU A 98 -3.75 -11.65 0.66
CA GLU A 98 -3.67 -13.05 1.10
C GLU A 98 -4.01 -13.22 2.59
N ASP A 99 -3.45 -12.38 3.47
CA ASP A 99 -3.62 -12.47 4.93
C ASP A 99 -3.10 -11.22 5.63
N PHE A 100 -3.49 -10.97 6.89
CA PHE A 100 -2.87 -9.94 7.72
C PHE A 100 -2.76 -10.38 9.18
N LYS A 101 -1.84 -9.76 9.91
CA LYS A 101 -1.69 -9.92 11.36
C LYS A 101 -1.37 -8.61 12.01
N VAL A 102 -1.88 -8.43 13.23
CA VAL A 102 -1.60 -7.28 14.08
C VAL A 102 -0.86 -7.76 15.32
N VAL A 103 0.23 -7.10 15.65
CA VAL A 103 1.01 -7.33 16.87
C VAL A 103 1.00 -6.06 17.69
N GLU A 104 0.47 -6.12 18.92
CA GLU A 104 0.54 -5.03 19.91
C GLU A 104 1.78 -5.23 20.78
N TYR A 105 2.54 -4.16 21.05
CA TYR A 105 3.65 -4.19 21.98
C TYR A 105 3.16 -4.05 23.42
N LEU A 106 3.65 -4.94 24.31
CA LEU A 106 3.18 -4.99 25.69
C LEU A 106 3.79 -3.90 26.56
N ASP A 107 5.05 -3.54 26.30
CA ASP A 107 5.85 -2.66 27.15
C ASP A 107 5.81 -1.19 26.71
N GLU A 108 5.23 -0.89 25.53
CA GLU A 108 5.15 0.46 24.99
C GLU A 108 3.86 0.66 24.17
N ILE A 109 3.56 1.91 23.79
CA ILE A 109 2.48 2.20 22.86
C ILE A 109 3.00 1.94 21.45
N GLY A 110 2.53 0.85 20.83
CA GLY A 110 2.92 0.52 19.48
C GLY A 110 2.27 -0.74 18.96
N TRP A 111 2.05 -0.76 17.65
CA TRP A 111 1.49 -1.89 16.89
C TRP A 111 2.21 -2.03 15.56
N ASP A 112 2.43 -3.27 15.14
CA ASP A 112 2.80 -3.60 13.78
C ASP A 112 1.65 -4.31 13.09
N ILE A 113 1.21 -3.77 11.96
CA ILE A 113 0.25 -4.41 11.06
C ILE A 113 1.05 -4.99 9.90
N SER A 114 1.07 -6.31 9.80
CA SER A 114 1.72 -7.03 8.70
C SER A 114 0.65 -7.50 7.71
N ILE A 115 0.79 -7.11 6.44
CA ILE A 115 -0.13 -7.46 5.35
C ILE A 115 0.63 -8.31 4.35
N ARG A 116 0.14 -9.53 4.11
CA ARG A 116 0.70 -10.45 3.11
C ARG A 116 -0.14 -10.41 1.85
N MET A 117 0.54 -10.29 0.70
CA MET A 117 -0.06 -10.17 -0.61
C MET A 117 0.78 -10.90 -1.67
N GLU A 118 0.23 -11.12 -2.85
CA GLU A 118 0.96 -11.74 -3.95
C GLU A 118 2.24 -10.95 -4.29
N TYR A 119 3.34 -11.69 -4.53
CA TYR A 119 4.60 -11.12 -4.96
C TYR A 119 4.60 -10.96 -6.48
N LEU A 120 4.78 -9.73 -6.96
CA LEU A 120 4.77 -9.35 -8.35
C LEU A 120 6.00 -8.51 -8.70
N THR A 121 6.31 -8.41 -9.99
CA THR A 121 7.34 -7.49 -10.48
C THR A 121 6.78 -6.07 -10.47
N SER A 122 7.52 -5.08 -9.95
CA SER A 122 7.10 -3.68 -10.05
C SER A 122 7.09 -3.25 -11.52
N PHE A 123 6.20 -2.32 -11.87
CA PHE A 123 6.15 -1.76 -13.22
C PHE A 123 7.47 -1.04 -13.57
N MET A 124 8.09 -0.39 -12.60
CA MET A 124 9.37 0.29 -12.78
C MET A 124 10.49 -0.70 -13.15
N ASP A 125 10.57 -1.84 -12.45
CA ASP A 125 11.54 -2.90 -12.77
C ASP A 125 11.22 -3.54 -14.13
N TYR A 126 9.93 -3.74 -14.42
CA TYR A 126 9.49 -4.29 -15.70
C TYR A 126 9.89 -3.41 -16.89
N CYS A 127 9.91 -2.09 -16.74
CA CYS A 127 10.34 -1.13 -17.76
C CYS A 127 11.86 -0.92 -17.78
N THR A 128 12.62 -1.44 -16.81
CA THR A 128 14.07 -1.23 -16.77
C THR A 128 14.75 -1.87 -17.97
N GLY A 129 15.42 -1.04 -18.77
CA GLY A 129 16.17 -1.49 -19.95
C GLY A 129 15.32 -1.88 -21.17
N LYS A 130 14.01 -1.61 -21.16
CA LYS A 130 13.15 -1.84 -22.33
C LYS A 130 12.14 -0.71 -22.53
N GLU A 131 11.74 -0.50 -23.76
CA GLU A 131 10.57 0.30 -24.10
C GLU A 131 9.32 -0.60 -24.19
N LEU A 132 8.18 -0.06 -23.79
CA LEU A 132 6.90 -0.76 -23.93
C LEU A 132 6.47 -0.75 -25.39
N THR A 133 6.01 -1.88 -25.86
CA THR A 133 5.35 -1.97 -27.17
C THR A 133 3.99 -1.29 -27.12
N GLU A 134 3.48 -0.84 -28.26
CA GLU A 134 2.13 -0.27 -28.37
C GLU A 134 1.06 -1.21 -27.78
N LYS A 135 1.19 -2.51 -28.00
CA LYS A 135 0.28 -3.52 -27.43
C LYS A 135 0.32 -3.54 -25.89
N GLU A 136 1.51 -3.42 -25.30
CA GLU A 136 1.67 -3.35 -23.83
C GLU A 136 1.10 -2.06 -23.26
N VAL A 137 1.28 -0.91 -23.95
CA VAL A 137 0.69 0.37 -23.54
C VAL A 137 -0.83 0.32 -23.56
N ILE A 138 -1.42 -0.24 -24.62
CA ILE A 138 -2.89 -0.43 -24.71
C ILE A 138 -3.36 -1.36 -23.60
N LYS A 139 -2.67 -2.49 -23.39
CA LYS A 139 -3.01 -3.45 -22.34
C LYS A 139 -2.93 -2.81 -20.95
N LEU A 140 -1.87 -2.06 -20.64
CA LEU A 140 -1.71 -1.31 -19.39
C LEU A 140 -2.94 -0.41 -19.16
N GLY A 141 -3.31 0.39 -20.16
CA GLY A 141 -4.48 1.26 -20.08
C GLY A 141 -5.77 0.49 -19.81
N CYS A 142 -6.01 -0.61 -20.52
CA CYS A 142 -7.19 -1.45 -20.31
C CYS A 142 -7.24 -2.10 -18.93
N ASP A 143 -6.12 -2.71 -18.49
CA ASP A 143 -6.04 -3.40 -17.21
C ASP A 143 -6.28 -2.44 -16.02
N LEU A 144 -5.66 -1.24 -16.06
CA LEU A 144 -5.87 -0.21 -15.03
C LEU A 144 -7.29 0.35 -15.05
N ALA A 145 -7.88 0.58 -16.24
CA ALA A 145 -9.26 1.01 -16.33
C ALA A 145 -10.22 -0.04 -15.72
N MET A 146 -9.98 -1.32 -15.95
CA MET A 146 -10.75 -2.41 -15.34
C MET A 146 -10.59 -2.44 -13.81
N ALA A 147 -9.37 -2.24 -13.29
CA ALA A 147 -9.14 -2.10 -11.85
C ALA A 147 -9.98 -0.96 -11.24
N LEU A 148 -9.93 0.24 -11.85
CA LEU A 148 -10.66 1.41 -11.37
C LEU A 148 -12.18 1.26 -11.50
N ILE A 149 -12.69 0.63 -12.56
CA ILE A 149 -14.11 0.29 -12.71
C ILE A 149 -14.54 -0.63 -11.57
N TYR A 150 -13.70 -1.58 -11.19
CA TYR A 150 -14.00 -2.49 -10.09
C TYR A 150 -13.99 -1.77 -8.74
N CYS A 151 -13.00 -0.91 -8.48
CA CYS A 151 -12.96 -0.04 -7.30
C CYS A 151 -14.26 0.78 -7.18
N ARG A 152 -14.66 1.44 -8.27
CA ARG A 152 -15.91 2.24 -8.30
C ARG A 152 -17.15 1.43 -7.98
N LYS A 153 -17.27 0.19 -8.48
CA LYS A 153 -18.41 -0.72 -8.17
C LYS A 153 -18.50 -1.05 -6.69
N LEU A 154 -17.37 -1.07 -5.99
CA LEU A 154 -17.28 -1.31 -4.54
C LEU A 154 -17.31 -0.04 -3.71
N ASN A 155 -17.48 1.14 -4.35
CA ASN A 155 -17.38 2.47 -3.72
C ASN A 155 -16.01 2.71 -3.04
N ILE A 156 -14.94 2.14 -3.59
CA ILE A 156 -13.59 2.29 -3.10
C ILE A 156 -12.86 3.31 -3.97
N ILE A 157 -12.15 4.23 -3.34
CA ILE A 157 -11.28 5.20 -3.99
C ILE A 157 -9.84 4.79 -3.71
N HIS A 158 -9.02 4.64 -4.76
CA HIS A 158 -7.63 4.20 -4.62
C HIS A 158 -6.71 5.29 -4.05
N ARG A 159 -6.90 6.54 -4.49
CA ARG A 159 -6.21 7.76 -4.02
C ARG A 159 -4.71 7.86 -4.35
N ASP A 160 -4.09 6.83 -4.93
CA ASP A 160 -2.65 6.80 -5.23
C ASP A 160 -2.31 6.05 -6.52
N VAL A 161 -3.03 6.34 -7.60
CA VAL A 161 -2.75 5.76 -8.93
C VAL A 161 -1.50 6.41 -9.49
N LYS A 162 -0.40 5.64 -9.57
CA LYS A 162 0.91 6.07 -10.07
C LYS A 162 1.74 4.85 -10.49
N PRO A 163 2.83 5.03 -11.29
CA PRO A 163 3.66 3.92 -11.78
C PRO A 163 4.21 3.02 -10.69
N GLU A 164 4.56 3.58 -9.53
CA GLU A 164 5.13 2.84 -8.40
C GLU A 164 4.14 1.86 -7.77
N ASN A 165 2.84 2.08 -7.96
CA ASN A 165 1.74 1.25 -7.45
C ASN A 165 1.17 0.31 -8.53
N ILE A 166 1.86 0.18 -9.65
CA ILE A 166 1.52 -0.76 -10.72
C ILE A 166 2.49 -1.93 -10.68
N PHE A 167 1.95 -3.12 -10.85
CA PHE A 167 2.70 -4.36 -10.81
C PHE A 167 2.37 -5.22 -12.03
N VAL A 168 3.28 -6.12 -12.37
CA VAL A 168 3.14 -6.99 -13.55
C VAL A 168 3.17 -8.44 -13.12
N SER A 169 2.13 -9.20 -13.51
CA SER A 169 2.06 -10.62 -13.26
C SER A 169 3.02 -11.39 -14.19
N ARG A 170 3.33 -12.63 -13.82
CA ARG A 170 4.12 -13.54 -14.69
C ARG A 170 3.47 -13.81 -16.05
N PHE A 171 2.19 -13.48 -16.21
CA PHE A 171 1.45 -13.63 -17.47
C PHE A 171 1.38 -12.34 -18.28
N GLY A 172 1.99 -11.25 -17.78
CA GLY A 172 2.00 -9.95 -18.43
C GLY A 172 0.74 -9.11 -18.18
N ASP A 173 -0.06 -9.44 -17.14
CA ASP A 173 -1.20 -8.62 -16.73
C ASP A 173 -0.72 -7.51 -15.81
N PHE A 174 -1.22 -6.30 -16.03
CA PHE A 174 -0.95 -5.17 -15.16
C PHE A 174 -1.97 -5.12 -14.04
N LYS A 175 -1.48 -4.96 -12.81
CA LYS A 175 -2.29 -4.92 -11.60
C LYS A 175 -2.05 -3.67 -10.81
N LEU A 176 -3.13 -3.04 -10.34
CA LEU A 176 -3.07 -1.91 -9.43
C LEU A 176 -2.95 -2.42 -7.99
N GLY A 177 -2.00 -1.90 -7.24
CA GLY A 177 -1.77 -2.26 -5.84
C GLY A 177 -1.49 -1.05 -4.97
N ASP A 178 -1.18 -1.30 -3.71
CA ASP A 178 -0.93 -0.30 -2.69
C ASP A 178 -2.09 0.69 -2.52
N PHE A 179 -3.28 0.15 -2.26
CA PHE A 179 -4.44 0.92 -1.83
C PHE A 179 -4.02 1.74 -0.61
N GLY A 180 -4.34 3.02 -0.62
CA GLY A 180 -3.82 3.98 0.35
C GLY A 180 -4.30 3.77 1.78
N ILE A 181 -4.05 2.59 2.35
CA ILE A 181 -4.49 2.07 3.65
C ILE A 181 -4.24 3.04 4.82
N ALA A 182 -3.41 4.03 4.68
CA ALA A 182 -3.09 4.98 5.76
C ALA A 182 -3.39 6.44 5.39
N ARG A 183 -4.07 6.71 4.27
CA ARG A 183 -4.23 8.09 3.78
C ARG A 183 -5.39 8.85 4.39
N GLU A 184 -6.46 8.20 4.83
CA GLU A 184 -7.53 8.91 5.55
C GLU A 184 -7.04 9.49 6.87
N GLN A 185 -6.03 8.86 7.48
CA GLN A 185 -5.49 9.24 8.78
C GLN A 185 -4.47 10.38 8.71
N ALA A 186 -3.80 10.55 7.56
CA ALA A 186 -2.89 11.66 7.32
C ALA A 186 -3.63 12.95 6.92
N HIS A 187 -4.63 13.38 7.72
CA HIS A 187 -5.21 14.73 7.62
C HIS A 187 -4.20 15.84 7.87
N THR A 188 -2.96 15.50 8.18
CA THR A 188 -1.85 16.43 8.27
C THR A 188 -1.03 16.32 6.98
N MET A 189 -1.24 17.25 6.07
CA MET A 189 -0.50 17.46 4.81
C MET A 189 1.03 17.53 4.95
N SER A 190 1.56 17.41 6.17
CA SER A 190 2.97 17.55 6.50
C SER A 190 3.85 16.35 6.15
N ASN A 191 3.30 15.15 5.97
CA ASN A 191 4.08 13.91 5.78
C ASN A 191 4.02 13.33 4.36
N MET A 192 3.35 13.98 3.42
CA MET A 192 3.41 13.55 2.02
C MET A 192 4.81 13.85 1.48
N SER A 193 5.55 12.81 1.09
CA SER A 193 6.85 12.96 0.46
C SER A 193 6.74 13.89 -0.74
N LYS A 194 7.36 15.07 -0.63
CA LYS A 194 7.25 16.19 -1.58
C LYS A 194 7.82 15.92 -2.98
N LYS A 195 8.21 14.70 -3.32
CA LYS A 195 8.85 14.37 -4.60
C LYS A 195 8.10 13.25 -5.33
N GLY A 196 7.33 13.60 -6.35
CA GLY A 196 6.80 12.68 -7.37
C GLY A 196 5.29 12.39 -7.30
N THR A 197 4.68 12.26 -6.14
CA THR A 197 3.24 11.91 -6.02
C THR A 197 2.32 13.02 -6.54
N TYR A 198 2.76 14.27 -6.47
CA TYR A 198 1.96 15.42 -6.91
C TYR A 198 1.63 15.45 -8.41
N SER A 199 2.50 14.87 -9.26
CA SER A 199 2.31 14.90 -10.72
C SER A 199 1.10 14.13 -11.23
N TYR A 200 0.59 13.18 -10.43
CA TYR A 200 -0.57 12.35 -10.77
C TYR A 200 -1.83 12.71 -9.99
N MET A 201 -1.73 13.59 -9.02
CA MET A 201 -2.79 13.90 -8.07
C MET A 201 -3.81 14.86 -8.66
N ALA A 202 -5.09 14.66 -8.38
CA ALA A 202 -6.17 15.55 -8.81
C ALA A 202 -6.11 16.92 -8.09
N PRO A 203 -6.45 18.03 -8.75
CA PRO A 203 -6.34 19.39 -8.19
C PRO A 203 -7.15 19.60 -6.91
N GLU A 204 -8.32 18.97 -6.78
CA GLU A 204 -9.20 19.07 -5.61
C GLU A 204 -8.54 18.50 -4.35
N ILE A 205 -7.65 17.51 -4.49
CA ILE A 205 -6.90 16.96 -3.35
C ILE A 205 -5.93 18.01 -2.78
N TYR A 206 -5.23 18.77 -3.65
CA TYR A 206 -4.32 19.84 -3.19
C TYR A 206 -5.06 20.98 -2.50
N LYS A 207 -6.27 21.25 -2.96
CA LYS A 207 -7.08 22.36 -2.43
C LYS A 207 -7.79 21.98 -1.14
N GLY A 208 -7.74 20.70 -0.73
CA GLY A 208 -8.49 20.18 0.41
C GLY A 208 -10.02 20.24 0.20
N GLU A 209 -10.46 20.21 -1.07
CA GLU A 209 -11.86 20.21 -1.43
C GLU A 209 -12.46 18.80 -1.26
N LYS A 210 -13.80 18.71 -1.19
CA LYS A 210 -14.47 17.42 -1.22
C LYS A 210 -14.26 16.75 -2.58
N TYR A 211 -13.93 15.45 -2.58
CA TYR A 211 -13.68 14.68 -3.78
C TYR A 211 -14.45 13.35 -3.78
N ASP A 212 -14.54 12.73 -4.92
CA ASP A 212 -15.12 11.40 -5.13
C ASP A 212 -14.17 10.52 -5.94
N SER A 213 -14.64 9.40 -6.47
CA SER A 213 -13.83 8.46 -7.28
C SER A 213 -13.28 9.06 -8.59
N SER A 214 -13.68 10.28 -8.98
CA SER A 214 -13.13 10.95 -10.18
C SER A 214 -11.66 11.27 -10.05
N ILE A 215 -11.12 11.43 -8.83
CA ILE A 215 -9.70 11.71 -8.59
C ILE A 215 -8.79 10.62 -9.15
N ASP A 216 -9.21 9.33 -9.06
CA ASP A 216 -8.45 8.22 -9.61
C ASP A 216 -8.44 8.26 -11.15
N THR A 217 -9.53 8.76 -11.77
CA THR A 217 -9.60 8.96 -13.22
C THR A 217 -8.65 10.06 -13.67
N VAL A 218 -8.48 11.15 -12.90
CA VAL A 218 -7.50 12.20 -13.17
C VAL A 218 -6.09 11.62 -13.10
N SER A 219 -5.78 10.87 -12.05
CA SER A 219 -4.46 10.22 -11.89
C SER A 219 -4.17 9.26 -13.04
N TYR A 220 -5.16 8.47 -13.47
CA TYR A 220 -5.07 7.57 -14.62
C TYR A 220 -4.80 8.32 -15.94
N THR A 221 -5.47 9.46 -16.17
CA THR A 221 -5.24 10.26 -17.38
C THR A 221 -3.85 10.88 -17.41
N HIS A 222 -3.34 11.34 -16.28
CA HIS A 222 -1.97 11.84 -16.17
C HIS A 222 -0.93 10.73 -16.45
N LEU A 223 -1.18 9.52 -15.95
CA LEU A 223 -0.32 8.36 -16.22
C LEU A 223 -0.20 8.05 -17.73
N ARG A 224 -1.29 8.21 -18.50
CA ARG A 224 -1.30 7.99 -19.96
C ARG A 224 -0.59 9.08 -20.75
N ALA A 225 -0.41 10.27 -20.17
CA ALA A 225 0.20 11.43 -20.84
C ALA A 225 1.74 11.43 -20.77
N HIS A 226 2.31 10.56 -19.96
CA HIS A 226 3.74 10.37 -19.76
C HIS A 226 4.19 8.99 -20.22
#